data_35bdff40b0e85a8effaf7d5dd81c8cdf
#
_entry.id   35bdff40b0e85a8effaf7d5dd81c8cdf
#
_cell.length_a   1.000
_cell.length_b   1.000
_cell.length_c   1.000
_cell.angle_alpha   90.00
_cell.angle_beta   90.00
_cell.angle_gamma   90.00
#
_symmetry.space_group_name_H-M   'P 1'
#
loop_
_entity.id
_entity.type
_entity.pdbx_description
1 polymer ?
#
loop_
_entity_poly.entity_id
_entity_poly.type
_entity_poly.pdbx_seq_one_letter_code
_entity_poly.pdbx_strand_id
1 'polypeptide(L)'
;MGATRIVDKDGEVADVVTGPFTGIKGTRVYIGPTDPISDIPVIIELGHHHLHEGETHQFTSAPAALSSGASLNYRVVVGDLEPTTRTPHFLIEVDATAETWIYLYEAPTTSANGTQQTVYNRNRNSATVPNATIWLGPTVTADGNLLSTWIVGAGNKTGGGSRESLEWDLKANTVYLIRITAKATGDNVCSRMIWYEDLGV
;
A
#
# COMPACT_ATOMS: atom_id res chain seq x y z
N MET A 1 22.67 14.04 -26.89
CA MET A 1 22.23 13.04 -25.92
C MET A 1 23.33 12.87 -24.89
N GLY A 2 23.13 13.27 -23.65
CA GLY A 2 24.15 13.14 -22.61
C GLY A 2 24.13 11.70 -22.07
N ALA A 3 25.29 11.06 -22.05
CA ALA A 3 25.42 9.76 -21.36
C ALA A 3 25.33 9.99 -19.86
N THR A 4 24.40 9.31 -19.20
CA THR A 4 24.32 9.29 -17.75
C THR A 4 25.45 8.40 -17.23
N ARG A 5 26.36 8.98 -16.50
CA ARG A 5 27.49 8.27 -15.89
C ARG A 5 27.05 7.79 -14.52
N ILE A 6 27.03 6.49 -14.30
CA ILE A 6 26.81 5.90 -12.99
C ILE A 6 28.20 5.65 -12.37
N VAL A 7 28.41 6.18 -11.18
CA VAL A 7 29.68 6.05 -10.44
C VAL A 7 29.35 5.28 -9.16
N ASP A 8 30.14 4.27 -8.84
CA ASP A 8 29.99 3.55 -7.57
C ASP A 8 30.48 4.38 -6.37
N LYS A 9 30.33 3.83 -5.18
CA LYS A 9 30.74 4.49 -3.92
C LYS A 9 32.25 4.79 -3.85
N ASP A 10 33.05 4.15 -4.66
CA ASP A 10 34.52 4.30 -4.72
C ASP A 10 34.95 5.22 -5.89
N GLY A 11 33.98 5.76 -6.64
CA GLY A 11 34.21 6.70 -7.74
C GLY A 11 34.57 6.04 -9.07
N GLU A 12 34.43 4.73 -9.19
CA GLU A 12 34.67 3.99 -10.43
C GLU A 12 33.44 4.05 -11.34
N VAL A 13 33.68 4.15 -12.64
CA VAL A 13 32.62 4.26 -13.65
C VAL A 13 32.12 2.86 -13.99
N ALA A 14 30.89 2.54 -13.63
CA ALA A 14 30.26 1.34 -14.15
C ALA A 14 29.97 1.52 -15.66
N ASP A 15 30.44 0.60 -16.49
CA ASP A 15 30.06 0.55 -17.89
C ASP A 15 28.58 0.26 -18.03
N VAL A 16 27.79 1.30 -18.32
CA VAL A 16 26.39 1.13 -18.65
C VAL A 16 26.31 0.57 -20.05
N VAL A 17 26.05 -0.71 -20.17
CA VAL A 17 25.72 -1.32 -21.48
C VAL A 17 24.40 -0.72 -21.94
N THR A 18 24.47 0.31 -22.78
CA THR A 18 23.30 0.88 -23.45
C THR A 18 22.88 -0.03 -24.60
N GLY A 19 22.18 -1.13 -24.28
CA GLY A 19 21.37 -1.85 -25.24
C GLY A 19 20.01 -1.20 -25.38
N PRO A 20 19.32 -1.27 -26.52
CA PRO A 20 17.99 -0.77 -26.66
C PRO A 20 17.02 -1.68 -25.86
N PHE A 21 16.75 -1.34 -24.61
CA PHE A 21 15.63 -1.90 -23.86
C PHE A 21 14.33 -1.30 -24.42
N THR A 22 13.91 -1.77 -25.60
CA THR A 22 12.61 -1.47 -26.16
C THR A 22 11.60 -2.41 -25.52
N GLY A 23 10.81 -1.92 -24.57
CA GLY A 23 9.60 -2.63 -24.18
C GLY A 23 9.16 -2.57 -22.72
N ILE A 24 9.92 -2.03 -21.77
CA ILE A 24 9.47 -1.92 -20.39
C ILE A 24 9.25 -0.45 -20.05
N LYS A 25 8.02 0.04 -20.27
CA LYS A 25 7.57 1.32 -19.73
C LYS A 25 7.22 1.14 -18.27
N GLY A 26 7.94 1.81 -17.36
CA GLY A 26 7.46 2.10 -16.03
C GLY A 26 8.07 1.29 -14.87
N THR A 27 8.90 0.29 -15.11
CA THR A 27 9.57 -0.40 -13.99
C THR A 27 10.87 0.33 -13.66
N ARG A 28 10.93 0.95 -12.47
CA ARG A 28 12.21 1.40 -11.92
C ARG A 28 13.00 0.17 -11.50
N VAL A 29 14.17 0.01 -12.08
CA VAL A 29 15.07 -1.09 -11.77
C VAL A 29 16.12 -0.54 -10.82
N TYR A 30 16.14 -1.08 -9.60
CA TYR A 30 17.26 -0.86 -8.70
C TYR A 30 18.38 -1.82 -9.07
N ILE A 31 19.55 -1.28 -9.39
CA ILE A 31 20.75 -2.08 -9.57
C ILE A 31 21.41 -2.17 -8.21
N GLY A 32 21.15 -3.25 -7.50
CA GLY A 32 21.77 -3.58 -6.23
C GLY A 32 23.25 -3.91 -6.37
N PRO A 33 23.92 -4.26 -5.26
CA PRO A 33 25.29 -4.75 -5.31
C PRO A 33 25.37 -5.96 -6.24
N THR A 34 26.51 -6.09 -6.92
CA THR A 34 26.81 -7.24 -7.76
C THR A 34 26.77 -8.53 -6.94
N ASP A 35 26.28 -9.62 -7.53
CA ASP A 35 26.43 -10.95 -6.93
C ASP A 35 27.94 -11.22 -6.74
N PRO A 36 28.41 -11.49 -5.50
CA PRO A 36 29.83 -11.67 -5.22
C PRO A 36 30.45 -12.90 -5.90
N ILE A 37 29.64 -13.76 -6.51
CA ILE A 37 30.08 -14.98 -7.18
C ILE A 37 30.19 -14.76 -8.71
N SER A 38 29.29 -13.98 -9.29
CA SER A 38 29.18 -13.87 -10.75
C SER A 38 29.46 -12.48 -11.31
N ASP A 39 29.63 -11.47 -10.44
CA ASP A 39 29.81 -10.06 -10.81
C ASP A 39 28.69 -9.50 -11.69
N ILE A 40 27.52 -10.16 -11.68
CA ILE A 40 26.34 -9.76 -12.44
C ILE A 40 25.49 -8.81 -11.59
N PRO A 41 25.03 -7.66 -12.13
CA PRO A 41 24.11 -6.78 -11.43
C PRO A 41 22.82 -7.53 -11.07
N VAL A 42 22.45 -7.51 -9.78
CA VAL A 42 21.16 -8.05 -9.32
C VAL A 42 20.10 -6.99 -9.55
N ILE A 43 19.13 -7.29 -10.41
CA ILE A 43 17.98 -6.43 -10.66
C ILE A 43 16.87 -6.87 -9.71
N ILE A 44 16.47 -5.99 -8.80
CA ILE A 44 15.37 -6.24 -7.85
C ILE A 44 14.21 -5.32 -8.23
N GLU A 45 12.99 -5.87 -8.28
CA GLU A 45 11.78 -5.07 -8.43
C GLU A 45 11.63 -4.11 -7.24
N LEU A 46 11.24 -2.85 -7.49
CA LEU A 46 11.18 -1.79 -6.47
C LEU A 46 10.35 -2.21 -5.25
N GLY A 47 9.20 -2.85 -5.46
CA GLY A 47 8.36 -3.35 -4.36
C GLY A 47 9.05 -4.42 -3.50
N HIS A 48 9.90 -5.25 -4.11
CA HIS A 48 10.70 -6.24 -3.41
C HIS A 48 11.85 -5.59 -2.64
N HIS A 49 12.45 -4.53 -3.19
CA HIS A 49 13.46 -3.73 -2.50
C HIS A 49 12.90 -3.14 -1.19
N HIS A 50 11.76 -2.45 -1.23
CA HIS A 50 11.10 -1.90 -0.03
C HIS A 50 10.77 -2.97 1.01
N LEU A 51 10.48 -4.21 0.58
CA LEU A 51 10.29 -5.32 1.52
C LEU A 51 11.59 -5.65 2.27
N HIS A 52 12.73 -5.71 1.58
CA HIS A 52 14.03 -6.02 2.19
C HIS A 52 14.50 -4.90 3.12
N GLU A 53 14.29 -3.64 2.76
CA GLU A 53 14.62 -2.49 3.60
C GLU A 53 13.70 -2.36 4.83
N GLY A 54 12.62 -3.16 4.89
CA GLY A 54 11.70 -3.14 6.01
C GLY A 54 10.75 -1.93 6.00
N GLU A 55 10.48 -1.39 4.84
CA GLU A 55 9.60 -0.26 4.62
C GLU A 55 8.16 -0.66 4.29
N THR A 56 7.92 -1.97 4.09
CA THR A 56 6.60 -2.51 3.72
C THR A 56 5.85 -2.98 4.95
N HIS A 57 4.64 -2.47 5.12
CA HIS A 57 3.75 -2.73 6.24
C HIS A 57 2.44 -3.37 5.78
N GLN A 58 1.79 -4.08 6.69
CA GLN A 58 0.50 -4.74 6.43
C GLN A 58 -0.38 -4.75 7.66
N PHE A 59 -1.66 -4.48 7.43
CA PHE A 59 -2.76 -4.83 8.29
C PHE A 59 -3.63 -5.88 7.60
N THR A 60 -4.16 -6.84 8.36
CA THR A 60 -5.16 -7.82 7.88
C THR A 60 -6.24 -7.98 8.94
N SER A 61 -7.50 -7.85 8.54
CA SER A 61 -8.62 -8.16 9.42
C SER A 61 -8.85 -9.67 9.50
N ALA A 62 -9.36 -10.14 10.64
CA ALA A 62 -10.02 -11.44 10.67
C ALA A 62 -11.30 -11.40 9.81
N PRO A 63 -11.72 -12.54 9.22
CA PRO A 63 -13.02 -12.62 8.56
C PRO A 63 -14.16 -12.23 9.51
N ALA A 64 -15.05 -11.36 9.06
CA ALA A 64 -16.22 -10.91 9.82
C ALA A 64 -17.50 -11.22 9.04
N ALA A 65 -18.47 -11.86 9.69
CA ALA A 65 -19.80 -12.07 9.12
C ALA A 65 -20.63 -10.81 9.30
N LEU A 66 -21.13 -10.25 8.20
CA LEU A 66 -21.91 -9.02 8.19
C LEU A 66 -23.37 -9.30 7.82
N SER A 67 -24.27 -8.55 8.44
CA SER A 67 -25.67 -8.46 8.00
C SER A 67 -25.80 -7.49 6.82
N SER A 68 -26.85 -7.64 6.02
CA SER A 68 -27.15 -6.70 4.94
C SER A 68 -27.24 -5.26 5.46
N GLY A 69 -26.52 -4.35 4.84
CA GLY A 69 -26.42 -2.94 5.21
C GLY A 69 -25.41 -2.65 6.33
N ALA A 70 -24.87 -3.67 7.01
CA ALA A 70 -23.82 -3.47 8.00
C ALA A 70 -22.49 -3.07 7.33
N SER A 71 -21.70 -2.27 8.05
CA SER A 71 -20.42 -1.79 7.55
C SER A 71 -19.29 -2.00 8.52
N LEU A 72 -18.12 -2.37 7.99
CA LEU A 72 -16.84 -2.22 8.66
C LEU A 72 -16.24 -0.87 8.25
N ASN A 73 -15.88 -0.08 9.23
CA ASN A 73 -15.22 1.20 9.02
C ASN A 73 -13.79 1.13 9.55
N TYR A 74 -12.83 1.49 8.72
CA TYR A 74 -11.42 1.65 9.10
C TYR A 74 -11.03 3.11 8.93
N ARG A 75 -10.49 3.68 9.98
CA ARG A 75 -9.87 5.00 9.97
C ARG A 75 -8.38 4.83 9.80
N VAL A 76 -7.83 5.30 8.70
CA VAL A 76 -6.39 5.34 8.43
C VAL A 76 -5.89 6.75 8.72
N VAL A 77 -4.88 6.86 9.56
CA VAL A 77 -4.25 8.14 9.91
C VAL A 77 -2.83 8.12 9.40
N VAL A 78 -2.54 8.98 8.46
CA VAL A 78 -1.17 9.27 8.04
C VAL A 78 -0.65 10.39 8.92
N GLY A 79 0.43 10.12 9.63
CA GLY A 79 1.05 11.09 10.54
C GLY A 79 1.81 12.20 9.80
N ASP A 80 2.51 13.01 10.58
CA ASP A 80 3.46 13.98 10.03
C ASP A 80 4.66 13.23 9.47
N LEU A 81 5.03 13.57 8.25
CA LEU A 81 6.18 12.94 7.59
C LEU A 81 7.39 13.84 7.80
N GLU A 82 8.45 13.26 8.33
CA GLU A 82 9.75 13.92 8.32
C GLU A 82 10.14 14.28 6.88
N PRO A 83 10.96 15.32 6.66
CA PRO A 83 11.26 15.82 5.32
C PRO A 83 11.82 14.77 4.34
N THR A 84 12.34 13.68 4.87
CA THR A 84 12.94 12.56 4.09
C THR A 84 11.99 11.38 3.92
N THR A 85 10.86 11.33 4.64
CA THR A 85 9.89 10.21 4.56
C THR A 85 8.88 10.51 3.47
N ARG A 86 8.72 9.60 2.54
CA ARG A 86 7.70 9.71 1.48
C ARG A 86 6.34 9.27 2.00
N THR A 87 5.32 9.74 1.31
CA THR A 87 3.93 9.40 1.58
C THR A 87 3.67 7.91 1.41
N PRO A 88 2.75 7.30 2.20
CA PRO A 88 2.44 5.88 2.09
C PRO A 88 1.81 5.54 0.73
N HIS A 89 2.44 4.63 0.02
CA HIS A 89 1.88 4.00 -1.17
C HIS A 89 0.98 2.83 -0.78
N PHE A 90 -0.32 3.06 -0.77
CA PHE A 90 -1.32 2.27 -0.08
C PHE A 90 -2.18 1.45 -1.03
N LEU A 91 -2.27 0.15 -0.78
CA LEU A 91 -3.11 -0.80 -1.51
C LEU A 91 -4.19 -1.35 -0.59
N ILE A 92 -5.43 -1.37 -1.07
CA ILE A 92 -6.59 -1.89 -0.34
C ILE A 92 -7.12 -3.12 -1.07
N GLU A 93 -7.11 -4.27 -0.39
CA GLU A 93 -7.69 -5.51 -0.88
C GLU A 93 -8.85 -5.92 0.03
N VAL A 94 -9.96 -6.32 -0.56
CA VAL A 94 -11.14 -6.81 0.17
C VAL A 94 -11.64 -8.08 -0.51
N ASP A 95 -11.80 -9.13 0.29
CA ASP A 95 -12.44 -10.37 -0.11
C ASP A 95 -13.81 -10.45 0.56
N ALA A 96 -14.83 -10.84 -0.20
CA ALA A 96 -16.19 -10.98 0.27
C ALA A 96 -16.88 -12.20 -0.38
N THR A 97 -17.76 -12.87 0.36
CA THR A 97 -18.53 -14.02 -0.14
C THR A 97 -19.80 -13.63 -0.85
N ALA A 98 -20.26 -12.38 -0.69
CA ALA A 98 -21.43 -11.82 -1.35
C ALA A 98 -21.15 -10.38 -1.81
N GLU A 99 -22.14 -9.74 -2.46
CA GLU A 99 -21.99 -8.37 -2.95
C GLU A 99 -21.65 -7.41 -1.80
N THR A 100 -20.50 -6.76 -1.91
CA THR A 100 -19.97 -5.84 -0.94
C THR A 100 -19.44 -4.59 -1.63
N TRP A 101 -19.83 -3.44 -1.14
CA TRP A 101 -19.42 -2.15 -1.63
C TRP A 101 -18.32 -1.57 -0.77
N ILE A 102 -17.26 -1.10 -1.42
CA ILE A 102 -16.11 -0.49 -0.76
C ILE A 102 -16.04 0.98 -1.16
N TYR A 103 -15.77 1.83 -0.17
CA TYR A 103 -15.64 3.27 -0.35
C TYR A 103 -14.34 3.74 0.30
N LEU A 104 -13.62 4.61 -0.38
CA LEU A 104 -12.47 5.34 0.14
C LEU A 104 -12.83 6.83 0.20
N TYR A 105 -12.73 7.41 1.40
CA TYR A 105 -12.96 8.84 1.63
C TYR A 105 -11.72 9.50 2.22
N GLU A 106 -11.52 10.79 1.89
CA GLU A 106 -10.48 11.66 2.45
C GLU A 106 -11.11 12.67 3.41
N ALA A 107 -10.41 12.95 4.51
CA ALA A 107 -10.79 13.93 5.53
C ALA A 107 -12.18 13.68 6.16
N PRO A 108 -12.48 12.46 6.63
CA PRO A 108 -13.70 12.20 7.39
C PRO A 108 -13.66 12.93 8.73
N THR A 109 -14.83 13.23 9.29
CA THR A 109 -14.94 13.69 10.68
C THR A 109 -15.40 12.55 11.58
N THR A 110 -14.70 12.35 12.69
CA THR A 110 -15.01 11.29 13.66
C THR A 110 -15.13 11.87 15.08
N SER A 111 -16.11 11.43 15.86
CA SER A 111 -16.22 11.77 17.28
C SER A 111 -15.46 10.81 18.19
N ALA A 112 -15.13 9.61 17.68
CA ALA A 112 -14.25 8.63 18.34
C ALA A 112 -13.42 7.89 17.29
N ASN A 113 -12.19 7.56 17.64
CA ASN A 113 -11.25 6.93 16.70
C ASN A 113 -11.54 5.45 16.45
N GLY A 114 -12.20 4.78 17.40
CA GLY A 114 -12.35 3.32 17.41
C GLY A 114 -11.17 2.64 18.12
N THR A 115 -10.91 1.38 17.77
CA THR A 115 -9.84 0.56 18.35
C THR A 115 -8.65 0.50 17.41
N GLN A 116 -7.47 0.91 17.89
CA GLN A 116 -6.24 0.83 17.10
C GLN A 116 -5.89 -0.63 16.80
N GLN A 117 -5.54 -0.88 15.56
CA GLN A 117 -5.19 -2.20 15.06
C GLN A 117 -3.68 -2.38 15.01
N THR A 118 -3.23 -3.62 15.18
CA THR A 118 -1.81 -3.96 15.03
C THR A 118 -1.45 -3.99 13.55
N VAL A 119 -0.43 -3.25 13.19
CA VAL A 119 0.20 -3.28 11.87
C VAL A 119 1.51 -4.04 11.99
N TYR A 120 1.80 -4.88 11.01
CA TYR A 120 3.02 -5.67 10.97
C TYR A 120 3.93 -5.19 9.84
N ASN A 121 5.23 -5.11 10.14
CA ASN A 121 6.23 -5.01 9.10
C ASN A 121 6.32 -6.36 8.35
N ARG A 122 6.27 -6.34 7.03
CA ARG A 122 6.35 -7.56 6.21
C ARG A 122 7.74 -8.18 6.21
N ASN A 123 8.79 -7.37 6.39
CA ASN A 123 10.10 -7.88 6.77
C ASN A 123 10.10 -8.17 8.27
N ARG A 124 9.91 -9.45 8.64
CA ARG A 124 9.78 -9.87 10.06
C ARG A 124 11.05 -9.68 10.88
N ASN A 125 12.18 -9.39 10.25
CA ASN A 125 13.46 -9.07 10.90
C ASN A 125 13.66 -7.56 11.11
N SER A 126 12.81 -6.72 10.52
CA SER A 126 12.86 -5.26 10.69
C SER A 126 12.06 -4.81 11.91
N ALA A 127 12.60 -3.84 12.64
CA ALA A 127 11.93 -3.15 13.73
C ALA A 127 11.28 -1.82 13.31
N THR A 128 11.31 -1.48 12.02
CA THR A 128 10.73 -0.24 11.49
C THR A 128 9.23 -0.21 11.75
N VAL A 129 8.75 0.89 12.31
CA VAL A 129 7.36 1.15 12.66
C VAL A 129 6.74 2.04 11.59
N PRO A 130 5.53 1.77 11.10
CA PRO A 130 4.87 2.60 10.11
C PRO A 130 4.43 3.94 10.68
N ASN A 131 4.45 4.97 9.85
CA ASN A 131 3.87 6.27 10.16
C ASN A 131 2.34 6.26 10.02
N ALA A 132 1.80 5.45 9.11
CA ALA A 132 0.36 5.25 8.99
C ALA A 132 -0.16 4.30 10.07
N THR A 133 -1.27 4.67 10.72
CA THR A 133 -1.96 3.85 11.72
C THR A 133 -3.39 3.53 11.29
N ILE A 134 -3.89 2.36 11.71
CA ILE A 134 -5.23 1.88 11.36
C ILE A 134 -6.06 1.70 12.62
N TRP A 135 -7.31 2.14 12.56
CA TRP A 135 -8.28 2.07 13.64
C TRP A 135 -9.58 1.44 13.13
N LEU A 136 -10.13 0.47 13.84
CA LEU A 136 -11.38 -0.21 13.51
C LEU A 136 -12.54 0.38 14.31
N GLY A 137 -13.68 0.59 13.66
CA GLY A 137 -14.92 1.03 14.26
C GLY A 137 -14.91 2.47 14.76
N PRO A 138 -14.38 3.44 13.97
CA PRO A 138 -14.52 4.84 14.33
C PRO A 138 -15.98 5.26 14.35
N THR A 139 -16.34 6.20 15.22
CA THR A 139 -17.66 6.86 15.18
C THR A 139 -17.61 8.00 14.18
N VAL A 140 -18.06 7.74 12.96
CA VAL A 140 -18.05 8.70 11.86
C VAL A 140 -19.22 9.66 11.97
N THR A 141 -18.96 10.96 11.92
CA THR A 141 -19.98 12.02 11.92
C THR A 141 -20.15 12.67 10.55
N ALA A 142 -19.11 12.65 9.72
CA ALA A 142 -19.16 13.01 8.31
C ALA A 142 -18.13 12.18 7.53
N ASP A 143 -18.50 11.70 6.35
CA ASP A 143 -17.69 10.78 5.57
C ASP A 143 -16.45 11.43 4.93
N GLY A 144 -16.50 12.74 4.69
CA GLY A 144 -15.47 13.46 3.95
C GLY A 144 -15.65 13.38 2.44
N ASN A 145 -14.55 13.55 1.70
CA ASN A 145 -14.57 13.55 0.24
C ASN A 145 -14.44 12.13 -0.31
N LEU A 146 -15.42 11.66 -1.09
CA LEU A 146 -15.34 10.37 -1.76
C LEU A 146 -14.26 10.38 -2.84
N LEU A 147 -13.23 9.55 -2.68
CA LEU A 147 -12.16 9.38 -3.66
C LEU A 147 -12.42 8.23 -4.62
N SER A 148 -12.93 7.11 -4.10
CA SER A 148 -13.16 5.91 -4.89
C SER A 148 -14.26 5.04 -4.32
N THR A 149 -14.90 4.26 -5.20
CA THR A 149 -15.81 3.19 -4.83
C THR A 149 -15.70 2.02 -5.81
N TRP A 150 -15.78 0.80 -5.28
CA TRP A 150 -15.83 -0.42 -6.10
C TRP A 150 -16.64 -1.51 -5.41
N ILE A 151 -16.93 -2.57 -6.15
CA ILE A 151 -17.77 -3.68 -5.71
C ILE A 151 -16.96 -4.97 -5.80
N VAL A 152 -17.04 -5.80 -4.77
CA VAL A 152 -16.50 -7.16 -4.75
C VAL A 152 -17.58 -8.17 -4.42
N GLY A 153 -17.35 -9.46 -4.69
CA GLY A 153 -18.33 -10.52 -4.50
C GLY A 153 -19.36 -10.60 -5.63
N ALA A 154 -20.55 -11.13 -5.37
CA ALA A 154 -21.69 -11.22 -6.32
C ALA A 154 -21.39 -11.95 -7.64
N GLY A 155 -20.48 -12.92 -7.66
CA GLY A 155 -20.16 -13.71 -8.85
C GLY A 155 -19.36 -12.96 -9.93
N ASN A 156 -19.15 -11.67 -9.78
CA ASN A 156 -18.22 -10.91 -10.60
C ASN A 156 -16.80 -11.15 -10.05
N LYS A 157 -16.01 -11.92 -10.77
CA LYS A 157 -14.57 -11.93 -10.55
C LYS A 157 -14.09 -10.54 -10.91
N THR A 158 -13.84 -9.71 -9.91
CA THR A 158 -13.06 -8.50 -10.12
C THR A 158 -11.74 -8.94 -10.69
N GLY A 159 -11.50 -8.65 -11.94
CA GLY A 159 -10.21 -8.90 -12.56
C GLY A 159 -9.17 -8.20 -11.70
N GLY A 160 -8.14 -8.91 -11.28
CA GLY A 160 -7.06 -8.32 -10.53
C GLY A 160 -6.47 -7.17 -11.33
N GLY A 161 -6.62 -5.96 -10.84
CA GLY A 161 -5.89 -4.81 -11.38
C GLY A 161 -4.40 -4.98 -11.07
N SER A 162 -3.53 -4.42 -11.89
CA SER A 162 -2.12 -4.33 -11.53
C SER A 162 -1.98 -3.43 -10.30
N ARG A 163 -0.96 -3.67 -9.46
CA ARG A 163 -0.65 -2.81 -8.31
C ARG A 163 -0.64 -1.32 -8.69
N GLU A 164 -0.03 -1.00 -9.81
CA GLU A 164 0.09 0.38 -10.33
C GLU A 164 -1.25 1.09 -10.58
N SER A 165 -2.32 0.33 -10.86
CA SER A 165 -3.66 0.90 -11.12
C SER A 165 -4.54 1.03 -9.88
N LEU A 166 -4.15 0.39 -8.76
CA LEU A 166 -4.94 0.33 -7.53
C LEU A 166 -4.23 0.99 -6.33
N GLU A 167 -3.02 1.45 -6.51
CA GLU A 167 -2.21 2.07 -5.47
C GLU A 167 -2.57 3.54 -5.29
N TRP A 168 -2.68 3.96 -4.04
CA TRP A 168 -2.94 5.32 -3.61
C TRP A 168 -1.72 5.90 -2.92
N ASP A 169 -1.26 7.06 -3.34
CA ASP A 169 -0.29 7.86 -2.61
C ASP A 169 -1.06 8.73 -1.61
N LEU A 170 -1.01 8.36 -0.31
CA LEU A 170 -1.78 9.03 0.73
C LEU A 170 -1.04 10.25 1.27
N LYS A 171 -1.75 11.37 1.40
CA LYS A 171 -1.19 12.64 1.88
C LYS A 171 -0.78 12.55 3.35
N ALA A 172 0.34 13.19 3.68
CA ALA A 172 0.76 13.47 5.05
C ALA A 172 -0.31 14.23 5.86
N ASN A 173 -0.30 14.06 7.18
CA ASN A 173 -1.20 14.73 8.11
C ASN A 173 -2.69 14.61 7.73
N THR A 174 -3.07 13.50 7.09
CA THR A 174 -4.41 13.32 6.56
C THR A 174 -5.05 12.04 7.11
N VAL A 175 -6.35 12.12 7.33
CA VAL A 175 -7.17 10.97 7.74
C VAL A 175 -7.97 10.48 6.55
N TYR A 176 -8.05 9.15 6.42
CA TYR A 176 -8.87 8.47 5.42
C TYR A 176 -9.87 7.54 6.12
N LEU A 177 -11.02 7.34 5.48
CA LEU A 177 -12.02 6.35 5.89
C LEU A 177 -12.18 5.33 4.77
N ILE A 178 -11.96 4.06 5.13
CA ILE A 178 -12.30 2.93 4.28
C ILE A 178 -13.56 2.31 4.87
N ARG A 179 -14.66 2.36 4.11
CA ARG A 179 -15.94 1.74 4.50
C ARG A 179 -16.22 0.55 3.62
N ILE A 180 -16.51 -0.58 4.23
CA ILE A 180 -16.85 -1.83 3.57
C ILE A 180 -18.26 -2.19 3.98
N THR A 181 -19.24 -2.18 3.06
CA THR A 181 -20.68 -2.35 3.33
C THR A 181 -21.21 -3.59 2.66
N ALA A 182 -21.65 -4.57 3.45
CA ALA A 182 -22.31 -5.77 2.95
C ALA A 182 -23.71 -5.46 2.38
N LYS A 183 -24.05 -6.06 1.25
CA LYS A 183 -25.37 -5.95 0.62
C LYS A 183 -26.24 -7.18 0.85
N ALA A 184 -25.66 -8.27 1.35
CA ALA A 184 -26.36 -9.50 1.71
C ALA A 184 -26.08 -9.87 3.18
N THR A 185 -26.99 -10.64 3.78
CA THR A 185 -26.80 -11.17 5.14
C THR A 185 -25.92 -12.42 5.10
N GLY A 186 -25.01 -12.55 6.08
CA GLY A 186 -24.06 -13.65 6.15
C GLY A 186 -22.88 -13.50 5.21
N ASP A 187 -22.63 -12.30 4.70
CA ASP A 187 -21.45 -12.00 3.93
C ASP A 187 -20.21 -12.06 4.83
N ASN A 188 -19.27 -12.95 4.49
CA ASN A 188 -17.99 -13.02 5.18
C ASN A 188 -17.01 -12.12 4.45
N VAL A 189 -16.54 -11.10 5.15
CA VAL A 189 -15.66 -10.08 4.63
C VAL A 189 -14.33 -10.11 5.37
N CYS A 190 -13.23 -10.09 4.64
CA CYS A 190 -11.92 -9.76 5.18
C CYS A 190 -11.25 -8.68 4.34
N SER A 191 -10.38 -7.92 4.97
CA SER A 191 -9.66 -6.84 4.31
C SER A 191 -8.17 -6.92 4.61
N ARG A 192 -7.38 -6.55 3.64
CA ARG A 192 -5.94 -6.41 3.74
C ARG A 192 -5.54 -5.05 3.22
N MET A 193 -4.72 -4.37 3.98
CA MET A 193 -4.13 -3.09 3.62
C MET A 193 -2.63 -3.27 3.63
N ILE A 194 -1.98 -2.98 2.49
CA ILE A 194 -0.55 -3.13 2.30
C ILE A 194 -0.02 -1.80 1.80
N TRP A 195 1.07 -1.33 2.41
CA TRP A 195 1.72 -0.11 1.94
C TRP A 195 3.22 -0.17 2.19
N TYR A 196 3.93 0.69 1.50
CA TYR A 196 5.30 1.00 1.84
C TYR A 196 5.46 2.50 2.06
N GLU A 197 6.39 2.83 2.94
CA GLU A 197 6.77 4.21 3.28
C GLU A 197 8.26 4.31 2.97
N ASP A 198 8.61 4.88 1.82
CA ASP A 198 10.00 5.06 1.40
C ASP A 198 10.65 6.12 2.31
N LEU A 199 11.74 5.77 2.97
CA LEU A 199 12.47 6.67 3.86
C LEU A 199 13.32 7.70 3.12
N GLY A 200 13.25 7.75 1.79
CA GLY A 200 13.91 8.75 0.95
C GLY A 200 15.41 8.85 1.22
N VAL A 201 16.20 8.03 0.56
CA VAL A 201 17.67 8.16 0.53
C VAL A 201 18.10 9.18 -0.50
#